data_6a312b8a3fd2eeb748812dc9e483592a
#
_entry.id   6a312b8a3fd2eeb748812dc9e483592a
#
_cell.length_a   1.000
_cell.length_b   1.000
_cell.length_c   1.000
_cell.angle_alpha   90.00
_cell.angle_beta   90.00
_cell.angle_gamma   90.00
#
_symmetry.space_group_name_H-M   'P 1'
#
loop_
_entity.id
_entity.type
_entity.pdbx_description
1 polymer ?
#
loop_
_entity_poly.entity_id
_entity_poly.type
_entity_poly.pdbx_seq_one_letter_code
_entity_poly.pdbx_strand_id
1 'polypeptide(L)'
;MNENNKKNIWEEIDYSRPTIIEASAGTGKTYTLEHIVLELIINHDISINEILIVTFTEKAAGEIKERIRKIIASEFDRLITEKSNNQDAINKLKIALDIFDSADISTIHGFCKKILSQYAFENNSALSQEISKDTYTIEAFNNIILSEEFK
;
A
#
# COMPACT_ATOMS: atom_id res chain seq x y z
N MET A 1 -26.70 11.69 28.82
CA MET A 1 -26.78 11.73 27.33
C MET A 1 -25.65 10.86 26.82
N ASN A 2 -26.00 9.69 26.30
CA ASN A 2 -25.00 8.75 25.80
C ASN A 2 -24.32 9.32 24.54
N GLU A 3 -23.07 9.77 24.65
CA GLU A 3 -22.21 9.90 23.49
C GLU A 3 -22.02 8.49 22.92
N ASN A 4 -22.67 8.22 21.80
CA ASN A 4 -22.50 7.02 21.02
C ASN A 4 -21.02 6.86 20.74
N ASN A 5 -20.40 5.88 21.37
CA ASN A 5 -19.06 5.40 21.08
C ASN A 5 -19.09 4.72 19.68
N LYS A 6 -19.22 5.56 18.63
CA LYS A 6 -19.23 5.09 17.24
C LYS A 6 -17.79 4.72 16.92
N LYS A 7 -17.48 3.44 16.98
CA LYS A 7 -16.17 2.93 16.54
C LYS A 7 -15.88 3.41 15.14
N ASN A 8 -14.64 3.74 14.89
CA ASN A 8 -14.20 4.12 13.57
C ASN A 8 -14.18 2.87 12.66
N ILE A 9 -14.40 3.06 11.37
CA ILE A 9 -14.50 1.96 10.41
C ILE A 9 -13.24 1.08 10.40
N TRP A 10 -12.06 1.65 10.60
CA TRP A 10 -10.79 0.92 10.65
C TRP A 10 -10.61 0.06 11.91
N GLU A 11 -11.32 0.33 12.98
CA GLU A 11 -11.35 -0.49 14.21
C GLU A 11 -12.30 -1.68 14.08
N GLU A 12 -13.21 -1.66 13.11
CA GLU A 12 -14.20 -2.72 12.87
C GLU A 12 -13.78 -3.69 11.75
N ILE A 13 -12.71 -3.38 11.00
CA ILE A 13 -12.21 -4.22 9.92
C ILE A 13 -11.64 -5.52 10.48
N ASP A 14 -12.07 -6.64 9.92
CA ASP A 14 -11.41 -7.93 10.11
C ASP A 14 -10.24 -8.06 9.14
N TYR A 15 -9.04 -7.73 9.59
CA TYR A 15 -7.82 -7.74 8.77
C TYR A 15 -7.35 -9.15 8.38
N SER A 16 -7.98 -10.21 8.88
CA SER A 16 -7.71 -11.59 8.46
C SER A 16 -8.41 -11.99 7.16
N ARG A 17 -9.32 -11.14 6.65
CA ARG A 17 -10.15 -11.43 5.48
C ARG A 17 -10.11 -10.29 4.46
N PRO A 18 -10.31 -10.61 3.16
CA PRO A 18 -10.51 -9.59 2.14
C PRO A 18 -11.69 -8.68 2.49
N THR A 19 -11.47 -7.38 2.48
CA THR A 19 -12.46 -6.37 2.83
C THR A 19 -12.64 -5.37 1.68
N ILE A 20 -13.88 -5.00 1.39
CA ILE A 20 -14.24 -3.95 0.44
C ILE A 20 -14.81 -2.77 1.21
N ILE A 21 -14.22 -1.59 1.02
CA ILE A 21 -14.70 -0.35 1.60
C ILE A 21 -15.32 0.50 0.49
N GLU A 22 -16.63 0.61 0.51
CA GLU A 22 -17.36 1.48 -0.42
C GLU A 22 -17.49 2.88 0.15
N ALA A 23 -17.12 3.88 -0.64
CA ALA A 23 -17.23 5.28 -0.25
C ALA A 23 -17.40 6.16 -1.48
N SER A 24 -18.36 7.10 -1.43
CA SER A 24 -18.59 8.10 -2.47
C SER A 24 -17.43 9.08 -2.60
N ALA A 25 -17.38 9.87 -3.67
CA ALA A 25 -16.38 10.93 -3.80
C ALA A 25 -16.51 11.94 -2.64
N GLY A 26 -15.38 12.32 -2.05
CA GLY A 26 -15.37 13.29 -0.93
C GLY A 26 -15.72 12.73 0.46
N THR A 27 -16.01 11.44 0.61
CA THR A 27 -16.43 10.84 1.90
C THR A 27 -15.27 10.33 2.77
N GLY A 28 -14.03 10.74 2.48
CA GLY A 28 -12.90 10.43 3.35
C GLY A 28 -12.19 9.11 3.07
N LYS A 29 -12.32 8.53 1.85
CA LYS A 29 -11.60 7.27 1.49
C LYS A 29 -10.12 7.31 1.83
N THR A 30 -9.44 8.38 1.46
CA THR A 30 -8.00 8.53 1.74
C THR A 30 -7.74 8.66 3.24
N TYR A 31 -8.59 9.38 3.97
CA TYR A 31 -8.53 9.49 5.42
C TYR A 31 -8.69 8.11 6.09
N THR A 32 -9.64 7.31 5.63
CA THR A 32 -9.81 5.93 6.11
C THR A 32 -8.57 5.09 5.83
N LEU A 33 -7.99 5.19 4.62
CA LEU A 33 -6.76 4.46 4.27
C LEU A 33 -5.58 4.83 5.18
N GLU A 34 -5.41 6.11 5.48
CA GLU A 34 -4.37 6.60 6.39
C GLU A 34 -4.49 5.96 7.78
N HIS A 35 -5.71 5.87 8.30
CA HIS A 35 -5.97 5.28 9.62
C HIS A 35 -5.85 3.76 9.61
N ILE A 36 -6.19 3.09 8.50
CA ILE A 36 -5.92 1.65 8.33
C ILE A 36 -4.42 1.37 8.42
N VAL A 37 -3.59 2.18 7.77
CA VAL A 37 -2.14 2.02 7.86
C VAL A 37 -1.62 2.21 9.28
N LEU A 38 -2.13 3.21 10.02
CA LEU A 38 -1.79 3.37 11.45
C LEU A 38 -2.22 2.17 12.27
N GLU A 39 -3.43 1.67 12.06
CA GLU A 39 -3.98 0.50 12.77
C GLU A 39 -3.11 -0.74 12.54
N LEU A 40 -2.71 -0.99 11.28
CA LEU A 40 -1.82 -2.09 10.91
C LEU A 40 -0.47 -2.00 11.62
N ILE A 41 0.14 -0.82 11.67
CA ILE A 41 1.44 -0.61 12.31
C ILE A 41 1.35 -0.74 13.83
N ILE A 42 0.37 -0.09 14.46
CA ILE A 42 0.29 0.02 15.92
C ILE A 42 -0.25 -1.25 16.56
N ASN A 43 -1.37 -1.77 16.01
CA ASN A 43 -2.15 -2.82 16.66
C ASN A 43 -2.00 -4.21 16.03
N HIS A 44 -1.48 -4.29 14.81
CA HIS A 44 -1.29 -5.57 14.10
C HIS A 44 0.17 -5.94 13.84
N ASP A 45 1.14 -5.16 14.35
CA ASP A 45 2.58 -5.41 14.22
C ASP A 45 3.10 -5.52 12.78
N ILE A 46 2.40 -4.89 11.82
CA ILE A 46 2.79 -4.92 10.41
C ILE A 46 3.72 -3.73 10.13
N SER A 47 4.91 -4.02 9.63
CA SER A 47 5.88 -2.99 9.27
C SER A 47 5.46 -2.26 7.99
N ILE A 48 5.82 -0.98 7.86
CA ILE A 48 5.44 -0.15 6.69
C ILE A 48 5.94 -0.74 5.36
N ASN A 49 7.05 -1.43 5.34
CA ASN A 49 7.60 -2.11 4.16
C ASN A 49 6.92 -3.45 3.84
N GLU A 50 6.02 -3.93 4.69
CA GLU A 50 5.17 -5.10 4.45
C GLU A 50 3.80 -4.70 3.90
N ILE A 51 3.51 -3.38 3.83
CA ILE A 51 2.25 -2.84 3.32
C ILE A 51 2.44 -2.42 1.86
N LEU A 52 1.67 -3.04 0.96
CA LEU A 52 1.59 -2.64 -0.44
C LEU A 52 0.35 -1.77 -0.68
N ILE A 53 0.55 -0.56 -1.19
CA ILE A 53 -0.54 0.32 -1.63
C ILE A 53 -0.38 0.61 -3.12
N VAL A 54 -1.42 0.27 -3.89
CA VAL A 54 -1.40 0.49 -5.34
C VAL A 54 -2.50 1.46 -5.77
N THR A 55 -2.18 2.28 -6.77
CA THR A 55 -3.07 3.26 -7.36
C THR A 55 -3.03 3.21 -8.88
N PHE A 56 -3.88 3.99 -9.55
CA PHE A 56 -3.85 4.09 -11.02
C PHE A 56 -2.87 5.12 -11.54
N THR A 57 -2.57 6.19 -10.79
CA THR A 57 -1.75 7.30 -11.27
C THR A 57 -0.57 7.59 -10.34
N GLU A 58 0.56 8.00 -10.91
CA GLU A 58 1.75 8.39 -10.16
C GLU A 58 1.45 9.57 -9.22
N LYS A 59 0.60 10.51 -9.67
CA LYS A 59 0.17 11.63 -8.83
C LYS A 59 -0.54 11.14 -7.58
N ALA A 60 -1.50 10.22 -7.71
CA ALA A 60 -2.22 9.66 -6.56
C ALA A 60 -1.29 8.86 -5.64
N ALA A 61 -0.34 8.11 -6.19
CA ALA A 61 0.66 7.39 -5.41
C ALA A 61 1.51 8.36 -4.57
N GLY A 62 2.00 9.45 -5.18
CA GLY A 62 2.76 10.48 -4.49
C GLY A 62 1.96 11.19 -3.38
N GLU A 63 0.71 11.57 -3.67
CA GLU A 63 -0.18 12.18 -2.68
C GLU A 63 -0.45 11.25 -1.49
N ILE A 64 -0.72 9.97 -1.73
CA ILE A 64 -0.94 8.97 -0.67
C ILE A 64 0.32 8.77 0.15
N LYS A 65 1.48 8.65 -0.50
CA LYS A 65 2.77 8.49 0.18
C LYS A 65 3.05 9.65 1.14
N GLU A 66 2.86 10.88 0.69
CA GLU A 66 3.03 12.08 1.52
C GLU A 66 2.05 12.09 2.70
N ARG A 67 0.78 11.77 2.48
CA ARG A 67 -0.25 11.78 3.50
C ARG A 67 -0.02 10.72 4.56
N ILE A 68 0.37 9.51 4.18
CA ILE A 68 0.69 8.43 5.12
C ILE A 68 1.91 8.81 5.97
N ARG A 69 2.98 9.34 5.36
CA ARG A 69 4.13 9.83 6.14
C ARG A 69 3.73 10.88 7.16
N LYS A 70 2.87 11.81 6.75
CA LYS A 70 2.40 12.91 7.60
C LYS A 70 1.54 12.42 8.76
N ILE A 71 0.64 11.47 8.55
CA ILE A 71 -0.19 10.96 9.63
C ILE A 71 0.63 10.14 10.64
N ILE A 72 1.60 9.33 10.18
CA ILE A 72 2.51 8.59 11.07
C ILE A 72 3.32 9.58 11.93
N ALA A 73 3.86 10.63 11.34
CA ALA A 73 4.61 11.67 12.06
C ALA A 73 3.73 12.41 13.06
N SER A 74 2.51 12.79 12.67
CA SER A 74 1.57 13.50 13.55
C SER A 74 1.16 12.64 14.75
N GLU A 75 0.94 11.35 14.55
CA GLU A 75 0.57 10.43 15.62
C GLU A 75 1.75 10.18 16.57
N PHE A 76 2.97 10.04 16.02
CA PHE A 76 4.19 9.93 16.82
C PHE A 76 4.37 11.17 17.71
N ASP A 77 4.27 12.38 17.15
CA ASP A 77 4.41 13.62 17.89
C ASP A 77 3.31 13.78 18.95
N ARG A 78 2.08 13.36 18.63
CA ARG A 78 0.95 13.37 19.60
C ARG A 78 1.27 12.49 20.80
N LEU A 79 1.68 11.24 20.59
CA LEU A 79 1.99 10.31 21.68
C LEU A 79 3.15 10.79 22.56
N ILE A 80 4.17 11.41 21.98
CA ILE A 80 5.28 12.02 22.75
C ILE A 80 4.79 13.21 23.56
N THR A 81 4.02 14.12 22.95
CA THR A 81 3.54 15.33 23.62
C THR A 81 2.60 15.02 24.77
N GLU A 82 1.71 14.07 24.59
CA GLU A 82 0.77 13.60 25.62
C GLU A 82 1.44 12.74 26.70
N LYS A 83 2.74 12.48 26.59
CA LYS A 83 3.51 11.58 27.47
C LYS A 83 2.82 10.22 27.61
N SER A 84 2.36 9.69 26.49
CA SER A 84 1.68 8.41 26.44
C SER A 84 2.53 7.30 27.07
N ASN A 85 1.92 6.44 27.88
CA ASN A 85 2.58 5.26 28.41
C ASN A 85 2.73 4.14 27.37
N ASN A 86 2.18 4.32 26.16
CA ASN A 86 2.28 3.34 25.07
C ASN A 86 3.63 3.43 24.35
N GLN A 87 4.69 3.00 25.03
CA GLN A 87 6.05 3.03 24.51
C GLN A 87 6.22 2.12 23.27
N ASP A 88 5.42 1.06 23.19
CA ASP A 88 5.43 0.15 22.04
C ASP A 88 4.95 0.86 20.77
N ALA A 89 3.80 1.55 20.81
CA ALA A 89 3.32 2.33 19.67
C ALA A 89 4.32 3.42 19.24
N ILE A 90 4.93 4.13 20.21
CA ILE A 90 5.95 5.14 19.93
C ILE A 90 7.13 4.52 19.17
N ASN A 91 7.62 3.36 19.61
CA ASN A 91 8.74 2.67 18.95
C ASN A 91 8.37 2.20 17.53
N LYS A 92 7.19 1.63 17.34
CA LYS A 92 6.70 1.17 16.03
C LYS A 92 6.58 2.33 15.04
N LEU A 93 5.99 3.45 15.46
CA LEU A 93 5.86 4.64 14.61
C LEU A 93 7.22 5.26 14.28
N LYS A 94 8.14 5.28 15.24
CA LYS A 94 9.51 5.74 14.99
C LYS A 94 10.20 4.88 13.92
N ILE A 95 10.16 3.55 14.08
CA ILE A 95 10.72 2.61 13.10
C ILE A 95 10.08 2.82 11.73
N ALA A 96 8.75 2.96 11.67
CA ALA A 96 8.03 3.20 10.41
C ALA A 96 8.48 4.48 9.71
N LEU A 97 8.78 5.56 10.46
CA LEU A 97 9.33 6.81 9.90
C LEU A 97 10.77 6.64 9.41
N ASP A 98 11.61 5.93 10.17
CA ASP A 98 13.02 5.71 9.83
C ASP A 98 13.17 4.89 8.52
N ILE A 99 12.28 3.89 8.29
CA ILE A 99 12.31 3.05 7.09
C ILE A 99 11.26 3.44 6.04
N PHE A 100 10.62 4.60 6.16
CA PHE A 100 9.48 4.99 5.32
C PHE A 100 9.79 4.99 3.81
N ASP A 101 11.02 5.23 3.43
CA ASP A 101 11.44 5.24 2.02
C ASP A 101 11.37 3.84 1.38
N SER A 102 11.32 2.77 2.20
CA SER A 102 11.10 1.39 1.75
C SER A 102 9.63 1.03 1.56
N ALA A 103 8.69 1.93 1.89
CA ALA A 103 7.26 1.70 1.73
C ALA A 103 6.87 1.49 0.27
N ASP A 104 6.12 0.42 -0.02
CA ASP A 104 5.66 0.07 -1.35
C ASP A 104 4.33 0.79 -1.69
N ILE A 105 4.44 2.07 -2.05
CA ILE A 105 3.31 2.91 -2.47
C ILE A 105 3.57 3.35 -3.91
N SER A 106 2.86 2.76 -4.87
CA SER A 106 3.13 2.97 -6.29
C SER A 106 1.89 2.76 -7.16
N THR A 107 2.04 2.96 -8.46
CA THR A 107 1.03 2.49 -9.41
C THR A 107 1.13 0.98 -9.60
N ILE A 108 0.03 0.35 -10.07
CA ILE A 108 0.04 -1.07 -10.44
C ILE A 108 1.19 -1.37 -11.43
N HIS A 109 1.37 -0.50 -12.43
CA HIS A 109 2.45 -0.65 -13.41
C HIS A 109 3.85 -0.49 -12.77
N GLY A 110 4.01 0.49 -11.88
CA GLY A 110 5.27 0.71 -11.14
C GLY A 110 5.63 -0.49 -10.29
N PHE A 111 4.67 -1.06 -9.58
CA PHE A 111 4.85 -2.26 -8.78
C PHE A 111 5.24 -3.46 -9.64
N CYS A 112 4.49 -3.74 -10.73
CA CYS A 112 4.83 -4.83 -11.66
C CYS A 112 6.24 -4.67 -12.23
N LYS A 113 6.63 -3.44 -12.65
CA LYS A 113 7.98 -3.17 -13.13
C LYS A 113 9.05 -3.44 -12.06
N LYS A 114 8.80 -3.03 -10.80
CA LYS A 114 9.70 -3.32 -9.68
C LYS A 114 9.91 -4.83 -9.50
N ILE A 115 8.83 -5.61 -9.47
CA ILE A 115 8.89 -7.07 -9.32
C ILE A 115 9.63 -7.71 -10.50
N LEU A 116 9.28 -7.34 -11.75
CA LEU A 116 9.97 -7.87 -12.93
C LEU A 116 11.47 -7.55 -12.94
N SER A 117 11.86 -6.36 -12.48
CA SER A 117 13.28 -5.98 -12.38
C SER A 117 14.00 -6.75 -11.28
N GLN A 118 13.34 -7.00 -10.16
CA GLN A 118 13.89 -7.74 -9.03
C GLN A 118 14.14 -9.22 -9.36
N TYR A 119 13.27 -9.82 -10.18
CA TYR A 119 13.36 -11.21 -10.63
C TYR A 119 13.80 -11.34 -12.09
N ALA A 120 14.51 -10.33 -12.63
CA ALA A 120 14.92 -10.29 -14.04
C ALA A 120 15.78 -11.49 -14.46
N PHE A 121 16.64 -11.98 -13.57
CA PHE A 121 17.49 -13.15 -13.83
C PHE A 121 16.70 -14.47 -13.87
N GLU A 122 15.64 -14.60 -13.09
CA GLU A 122 14.79 -15.80 -13.05
C GLU A 122 13.89 -15.89 -14.29
N ASN A 123 13.50 -14.72 -14.84
CA ASN A 123 12.59 -14.63 -15.98
C ASN A 123 13.32 -14.50 -17.35
N ASN A 124 14.64 -14.68 -17.42
CA ASN A 124 15.45 -14.45 -18.64
C ASN A 124 15.22 -13.07 -19.29
N SER A 125 14.73 -12.08 -18.54
CA SER A 125 14.49 -10.73 -19.02
C SER A 125 15.82 -9.98 -19.03
N ALA A 126 16.39 -9.73 -20.21
CA ALA A 126 17.57 -8.88 -20.35
C ALA A 126 17.30 -7.49 -19.78
N LEU A 127 18.29 -6.88 -19.15
CA LEU A 127 18.26 -5.60 -18.42
C LEU A 127 17.85 -4.36 -19.24
N SER A 128 17.45 -4.50 -20.50
CA SER A 128 16.97 -3.43 -21.40
C SER A 128 15.51 -3.63 -21.74
N GLN A 129 14.62 -3.26 -20.85
CA GLN A 129 13.19 -3.16 -21.18
C GLN A 129 12.85 -1.74 -21.64
N GLU A 130 13.09 -1.44 -22.90
CA GLU A 130 12.20 -0.55 -23.62
C GLU A 130 10.89 -1.32 -23.87
N ILE A 131 9.81 -0.87 -23.26
CA ILE A 131 8.48 -1.44 -23.50
C ILE A 131 8.06 -1.01 -24.92
N SER A 132 8.36 -1.85 -25.89
CA SER A 132 7.75 -1.77 -27.21
C SER A 132 6.31 -2.27 -27.06
N LYS A 133 5.35 -1.35 -27.07
CA LYS A 133 3.93 -1.60 -26.77
C LYS A 133 3.26 -2.63 -27.71
N ASP A 134 3.81 -2.90 -28.88
CA ASP A 134 3.09 -3.65 -29.92
C ASP A 134 3.58 -5.09 -30.12
N THR A 135 4.84 -5.38 -29.88
CA THR A 135 5.43 -6.69 -30.21
C THR A 135 5.03 -7.78 -29.23
N TYR A 136 5.01 -7.48 -27.93
CA TYR A 136 4.70 -8.48 -26.89
C TYR A 136 3.22 -8.87 -26.83
N THR A 137 2.32 -7.96 -27.19
CA THR A 137 0.88 -8.26 -27.24
C THR A 137 0.59 -9.28 -28.33
N ILE A 138 1.24 -9.18 -29.48
CA ILE A 138 1.06 -10.10 -30.60
C ILE A 138 1.70 -11.47 -30.30
N GLU A 139 2.87 -11.50 -29.69
CA GLU A 139 3.52 -12.76 -29.28
C GLU A 139 2.74 -13.48 -28.18
N ALA A 140 2.27 -12.77 -27.16
CA ALA A 140 1.44 -13.33 -26.09
C ALA A 140 0.12 -13.86 -26.65
N PHE A 141 -0.54 -13.13 -27.56
CA PHE A 141 -1.75 -13.55 -28.23
C PHE A 141 -1.54 -14.81 -29.07
N ASN A 142 -0.47 -14.85 -29.86
CA ASN A 142 -0.12 -16.02 -30.67
C ASN A 142 0.21 -17.24 -29.80
N ASN A 143 0.94 -17.08 -28.71
CA ASN A 143 1.26 -18.15 -27.78
C ASN A 143 0.02 -18.73 -27.09
N ILE A 144 -0.98 -17.90 -26.76
CA ILE A 144 -2.25 -18.32 -26.19
C ILE A 144 -3.07 -19.11 -27.25
N ILE A 145 -3.18 -18.58 -28.46
CA ILE A 145 -3.99 -19.24 -29.53
C ILE A 145 -3.34 -20.55 -30.01
N LEU A 146 -2.01 -20.62 -30.00
CA LEU A 146 -1.27 -21.81 -30.42
C LEU A 146 -1.08 -22.83 -29.28
N SER A 147 -1.42 -22.47 -28.03
CA SER A 147 -1.40 -23.42 -26.92
C SER A 147 -2.48 -24.49 -27.10
N GLU A 148 -2.16 -25.74 -26.76
CA GLU A 148 -3.09 -26.88 -26.92
C GLU A 148 -4.37 -26.78 -26.05
N GLU A 149 -4.43 -25.83 -25.14
CA GLU A 149 -5.61 -25.58 -24.28
C GLU A 149 -6.80 -24.96 -25.02
N PHE A 150 -6.59 -24.48 -26.25
CA PHE A 150 -7.66 -23.92 -27.11
C PHE A 150 -8.07 -24.84 -28.29
N LYS A 151 -7.60 -26.10 -28.33
CA LYS A 151 -8.06 -27.15 -29.23
C LYS A 151 -8.98 -28.10 -28.49
#